data_097db700cc4639efcd42933cc1b6bd16
#
_entry.id   097db700cc4639efcd42933cc1b6bd16
#
_cell.length_a   1.000
_cell.length_b   1.000
_cell.length_c   1.000
_cell.angle_alpha   90.00
_cell.angle_beta   90.00
_cell.angle_gamma   90.00
#
_symmetry.space_group_name_H-M   'P 1'
#
loop_
_entity.id
_entity.type
_entity.pdbx_description
1 polymer ?
#
loop_
_entity_poly.entity_id
_entity_poly.type
_entity_poly.pdbx_seq_one_letter_code
_entity_poly.pdbx_strand_id
1 'polypeptide(L)'
;MQNIMIRIETDDFEAWKTQHYLHADNRAAYGISDGPAYQDIDNPNAALFHIRTEDMDRAMQWFKTYTFKEATRLAKVTGRAFYLAELRA
;
A
#
# COMPACT_ATOMS: atom_id res chain seq x y z
N MET A 1 -4.36 -11.95 -12.76
CA MET A 1 -4.26 -11.11 -11.56
C MET A 1 -3.66 -9.76 -11.92
N GLN A 2 -4.27 -8.69 -11.45
CA GLN A 2 -3.78 -7.34 -11.70
C GLN A 2 -2.82 -6.91 -10.60
N ASN A 3 -1.80 -6.15 -10.96
CA ASN A 3 -0.79 -5.66 -10.04
C ASN A 3 -0.88 -4.14 -9.92
N ILE A 4 -0.74 -3.66 -8.69
CA ILE A 4 -0.64 -2.24 -8.40
C ILE A 4 0.68 -2.02 -7.69
N MET A 5 1.56 -1.22 -8.31
CA MET A 5 2.82 -0.81 -7.70
C MET A 5 2.57 0.49 -6.95
N ILE A 6 3.03 0.57 -5.72
CA ILE A 6 2.74 1.72 -4.85
C ILE A 6 4.05 2.25 -4.31
N ARG A 7 4.22 3.58 -4.42
CA ARG A 7 5.26 4.31 -3.72
C ARG A 7 4.59 5.28 -2.75
N ILE A 8 5.02 5.27 -1.50
CA ILE A 8 4.56 6.26 -0.51
C ILE A 8 5.75 7.05 0.01
N GLU A 9 5.47 8.28 0.41
CA GLU A 9 6.38 9.09 1.20
C GLU A 9 5.73 9.35 2.55
N THR A 10 6.53 9.36 3.61
CA THR A 10 6.06 9.50 4.98
C THR A 10 7.04 10.35 5.79
N ASP A 11 6.53 11.03 6.82
CA ASP A 11 7.38 11.71 7.77
C ASP A 11 7.99 10.76 8.82
N ASP A 12 7.49 9.50 8.89
CA ASP A 12 7.97 8.52 9.85
C ASP A 12 7.81 7.11 9.25
N PHE A 13 8.90 6.58 8.72
CA PHE A 13 8.88 5.26 8.07
C PHE A 13 8.41 4.14 9.01
N GLU A 14 8.85 4.15 10.27
CA GLU A 14 8.45 3.11 11.22
C GLU A 14 6.96 3.18 11.56
N ALA A 15 6.40 4.38 11.64
CA ALA A 15 4.96 4.56 11.82
C ALA A 15 4.19 4.01 10.62
N TRP A 16 4.66 4.27 9.40
CA TRP A 16 4.06 3.71 8.19
C TRP A 16 4.12 2.18 8.20
N LYS A 17 5.29 1.62 8.49
CA LYS A 17 5.52 0.17 8.53
C LYS A 17 4.56 -0.51 9.50
N THR A 18 4.41 0.06 10.69
CA THR A 18 3.48 -0.45 11.71
C THR A 18 2.05 -0.51 11.18
N GLN A 19 1.58 0.58 10.58
CA GLN A 19 0.22 0.64 10.01
C GLN A 19 0.06 -0.30 8.83
N HIS A 20 1.07 -0.41 7.98
CA HIS A 20 1.03 -1.29 6.81
C HIS A 20 0.80 -2.75 7.23
N TYR A 21 1.56 -3.26 8.18
CA TYR A 21 1.44 -4.64 8.64
C TYR A 21 0.19 -4.86 9.49
N LEU A 22 -0.22 -3.86 10.27
CA LEU A 22 -1.43 -3.96 11.10
C LEU A 22 -2.68 -4.22 10.26
N HIS A 23 -2.75 -3.69 9.05
CA HIS A 23 -3.94 -3.76 8.20
C HIS A 23 -3.86 -4.82 7.09
N ALA A 24 -2.93 -5.77 7.18
CA ALA A 24 -2.81 -6.85 6.20
C ALA A 24 -4.11 -7.66 6.06
N ASP A 25 -4.75 -7.99 7.18
CA ASP A 25 -6.01 -8.75 7.17
C ASP A 25 -7.16 -7.93 6.58
N ASN A 26 -7.17 -6.63 6.80
CA ASN A 26 -8.16 -5.74 6.19
C ASN A 26 -8.01 -5.72 4.67
N ARG A 27 -6.78 -5.65 4.16
CA ARG A 27 -6.54 -5.73 2.72
C ARG A 27 -7.00 -7.06 2.15
N ALA A 28 -6.69 -8.15 2.82
CA ALA A 28 -7.12 -9.48 2.39
C ALA A 28 -8.64 -9.59 2.29
N ALA A 29 -9.38 -8.97 3.22
CA ALA A 29 -10.84 -8.93 3.21
C ALA A 29 -11.40 -8.21 1.96
N TYR A 30 -10.62 -7.32 1.35
CA TYR A 30 -10.96 -6.62 0.12
C TYR A 30 -10.36 -7.27 -1.13
N GLY A 31 -9.92 -8.52 -1.01
CA GLY A 31 -9.40 -9.27 -2.15
C GLY A 31 -8.00 -8.85 -2.58
N ILE A 32 -7.23 -8.23 -1.68
CA ILE A 32 -5.88 -7.76 -1.95
C ILE A 32 -4.87 -8.75 -1.39
N SER A 33 -3.95 -9.20 -2.23
CA SER A 33 -2.79 -9.99 -1.83
C SER A 33 -1.56 -9.08 -1.77
N ASP A 34 -0.87 -9.07 -0.64
CA ASP A 34 0.32 -8.24 -0.47
C ASP A 34 1.56 -8.89 -1.07
N GLY A 35 2.37 -8.11 -1.76
CA GLY A 35 3.74 -8.42 -2.06
C GLY A 35 4.66 -7.89 -0.96
N PRO A 36 5.98 -8.07 -1.10
CA PRO A 36 6.94 -7.52 -0.13
C PRO A 36 6.94 -5.99 -0.16
N ALA A 37 7.30 -5.40 1.00
CA ALA A 37 7.48 -3.96 1.15
C ALA A 37 8.96 -3.65 1.31
N TYR A 38 9.40 -2.59 0.65
CA TYR A 38 10.79 -2.16 0.64
C TYR A 38 10.92 -0.73 1.11
N GLN A 39 12.03 -0.41 1.75
CA GLN A 39 12.44 0.96 2.00
C GLN A 39 13.32 1.41 0.83
N ASP A 40 13.10 2.62 0.32
CA ASP A 40 13.93 3.19 -0.74
C ASP A 40 15.35 3.42 -0.19
N ILE A 41 16.36 2.96 -0.92
CA ILE A 41 17.76 3.11 -0.53
C ILE A 41 18.19 4.59 -0.50
N ASP A 42 17.67 5.38 -1.44
CA ASP A 42 18.06 6.78 -1.61
C ASP A 42 17.21 7.75 -0.79
N ASN A 43 16.05 7.29 -0.32
CA ASN A 43 15.15 8.10 0.49
C ASN A 43 14.55 7.25 1.61
N PRO A 44 15.11 7.30 2.83
CA PRO A 44 14.63 6.46 3.93
C PRO A 44 13.20 6.79 4.38
N ASN A 45 12.63 7.89 3.90
CA ASN A 45 11.24 8.27 4.16
C ASN A 45 10.28 7.84 3.06
N ALA A 46 10.70 6.93 2.18
CA ALA A 46 9.85 6.37 1.14
C ALA A 46 9.82 4.85 1.22
N ALA A 47 8.65 4.30 0.96
CA ALA A 47 8.44 2.86 0.86
C ALA A 47 7.88 2.49 -0.51
N LEU A 48 8.26 1.31 -0.98
CA LEU A 48 7.76 0.75 -2.23
C LEU A 48 7.21 -0.62 -1.93
N PHE A 49 6.04 -0.92 -2.47
CA PHE A 49 5.45 -2.24 -2.35
C PHE A 49 4.50 -2.47 -3.51
N HIS A 50 4.10 -3.72 -3.70
CA HIS A 50 3.06 -3.99 -4.67
C HIS A 50 1.97 -4.86 -4.04
N ILE A 51 0.78 -4.70 -4.55
CA ILE A 51 -0.38 -5.52 -4.20
C ILE A 51 -0.94 -6.13 -5.47
N ARG A 52 -1.66 -7.23 -5.32
CA ARG A 52 -2.30 -7.94 -6.41
C ARG A 52 -3.75 -8.19 -6.08
N THR A 53 -4.60 -8.17 -7.11
CA THR A 53 -6.01 -8.49 -6.94
C THR A 53 -6.58 -9.12 -8.20
N GLU A 54 -7.58 -9.97 -8.03
CA GLU A 54 -8.40 -10.49 -9.13
C GLU A 54 -9.64 -9.64 -9.38
N ASP A 55 -9.94 -8.72 -8.46
CA ASP A 55 -11.10 -7.83 -8.53
C ASP A 55 -10.67 -6.41 -8.16
N MET A 56 -10.35 -5.63 -9.19
CA MET A 56 -9.85 -4.27 -9.00
C MET A 56 -10.88 -3.37 -8.34
N ASP A 57 -12.16 -3.50 -8.68
CA ASP A 57 -13.21 -2.67 -8.10
C ASP A 57 -13.34 -2.91 -6.59
N ARG A 58 -13.27 -4.17 -6.18
CA ARG A 58 -13.30 -4.53 -4.76
C ARG A 58 -12.06 -4.01 -4.04
N ALA A 59 -10.89 -4.19 -4.63
CA ALA A 59 -9.63 -3.71 -4.05
C ALA A 59 -9.66 -2.20 -3.85
N MET A 60 -10.17 -1.45 -4.82
CA MET A 60 -10.26 0.01 -4.73
C MET A 60 -11.18 0.48 -3.62
N GLN A 61 -12.15 -0.34 -3.18
CA GLN A 61 -13.01 0.01 -2.05
C GLN A 61 -12.22 0.15 -0.74
N TRP A 62 -11.16 -0.63 -0.55
CA TRP A 62 -10.29 -0.50 0.62
C TRP A 62 -9.78 0.93 0.78
N PHE A 63 -9.33 1.54 -0.32
CA PHE A 63 -8.73 2.87 -0.30
C PHE A 63 -9.75 3.99 -0.04
N LYS A 64 -11.04 3.66 -0.04
CA LYS A 64 -12.14 4.59 0.26
C LYS A 64 -12.65 4.45 1.68
N THR A 65 -12.17 3.45 2.44
CA THR A 65 -12.65 3.21 3.80
C THR A 65 -12.13 4.25 4.78
N TYR A 66 -12.89 4.48 5.85
CA TYR A 66 -12.43 5.29 6.98
C TYR A 66 -11.16 4.70 7.61
N THR A 67 -11.12 3.36 7.73
CA THR A 67 -9.96 2.66 8.30
C THR A 67 -8.69 2.97 7.53
N PHE A 68 -8.75 2.96 6.18
CA PHE A 68 -7.60 3.33 5.36
C PHE A 68 -7.18 4.79 5.58
N LYS A 69 -8.15 5.69 5.62
CA LYS A 69 -7.87 7.12 5.83
C LYS A 69 -7.20 7.36 7.18
N GLU A 70 -7.68 6.69 8.22
CA GLU A 70 -7.11 6.80 9.56
C GLU A 70 -5.71 6.18 9.63
N ALA A 71 -5.51 5.02 8.99
CA ALA A 71 -4.20 4.39 8.89
C ALA A 71 -3.19 5.32 8.17
N THR A 72 -3.62 5.98 7.11
CA THR A 72 -2.81 6.94 6.36
C THR A 72 -2.37 8.10 7.25
N ARG A 73 -3.29 8.63 8.05
CA ARG A 73 -3.00 9.70 9.00
C ARG A 73 -1.99 9.27 10.07
N LEU A 74 -2.21 8.10 10.66
CA LEU A 74 -1.32 7.55 11.71
C LEU A 74 0.05 7.18 11.15
N ALA A 75 0.11 6.78 9.89
CA ALA A 75 1.34 6.46 9.18
C ALA A 75 2.11 7.71 8.72
N LYS A 76 1.54 8.89 8.92
CA LYS A 76 2.12 10.20 8.53
C LYS A 76 2.52 10.27 7.06
N VAL A 77 1.68 9.69 6.20
CA VAL A 77 1.91 9.69 4.75
C VAL A 77 1.76 11.11 4.20
N THR A 78 2.76 11.54 3.43
CA THR A 78 2.80 12.87 2.81
C THR A 78 2.62 12.81 1.30
N GLY A 79 2.84 11.65 0.68
CA GLY A 79 2.66 11.47 -0.75
C GLY A 79 2.43 10.01 -1.11
N ARG A 80 1.72 9.77 -2.20
CA ARG A 80 1.43 8.43 -2.68
C ARG A 80 1.29 8.44 -4.20
N ALA A 81 1.87 7.42 -4.83
CA ALA A 81 1.74 7.19 -6.27
C ALA A 81 1.36 5.73 -6.50
N PHE A 82 0.40 5.51 -7.39
CA PHE A 82 -0.08 4.19 -7.79
C PHE A 82 0.24 3.98 -9.27
N TYR A 83 0.73 2.79 -9.60
CA TYR A 83 1.01 2.40 -10.97
C TYR A 83 0.38 1.04 -11.23
N LEU A 84 -0.53 0.97 -12.20
CA LEU A 84 -1.06 -0.30 -12.68
C LEU A 84 -0.01 -0.96 -13.56
N ALA A 85 0.26 -2.24 -13.32
CA ALA A 85 1.35 -2.93 -14.00
C ALA A 85 0.94 -4.35 -14.37
N GLU A 86 1.49 -4.85 -15.49
CA GLU A 86 1.36 -6.22 -15.92
C GLU A 86 2.74 -6.88 -15.98
N LEU A 87 2.79 -8.15 -15.57
CA LEU A 87 4.01 -8.94 -15.73
C LEU A 87 4.27 -9.19 -17.22
N ARG A 88 5.49 -8.89 -17.66
CA ARG A 88 5.98 -9.19 -19.01
C ARG A 88 7.18 -10.11 -18.88
N ALA A 89 7.01 -11.36 -19.28
CA ALA A 89 8.08 -12.36 -19.22
C ALA A 89 8.80 -12.49 -20.55
#